data_f4e95267469179916cc542cffb0c62da
#
_entry.id   f4e95267469179916cc542cffb0c62da
#
_cell.length_a   1.000
_cell.length_b   1.000
_cell.length_c   1.000
_cell.angle_alpha   90.00
_cell.angle_beta   90.00
_cell.angle_gamma   90.00
#
_symmetry.space_group_name_H-M   'P 1'
#
loop_
_entity.id
_entity.type
_entity.pdbx_description
1 polymer ?
#
loop_
_entity_poly.entity_id
_entity_poly.type
_entity_poly.pdbx_seq_one_letter_code
_entity_poly.pdbx_strand_id
1 'polypeptide(L)'
;VNTVVSSNFIDKVRFRASAQTTANLSPHLFLKGYAAYGVRDKKWKYEGEVEYSFLKKQYSPEEFPRNSIAISTRYDVMAPSDAMLPTDKDNVFTSLKTQTIDQMSYFRQYNIRYVYEFDNHFGITAQLRHITQNPTGTLFYRTVGGQIVPELTQSEATLSLRYAPGEKVVVTKQRRHPVNHNYPIYTLMHTTGFKDV
;
A
#
# COMPACT_ATOMS: atom_id res chain seq x y z
N VAL A 1 -10.77 -11.07 1.13
CA VAL A 1 -10.23 -12.44 1.09
C VAL A 1 -8.83 -12.35 0.52
N ASN A 2 -7.81 -12.67 1.33
CA ASN A 2 -6.44 -12.66 0.84
C ASN A 2 -6.26 -13.84 -0.12
N THR A 3 -5.86 -13.56 -1.35
CA THR A 3 -5.58 -14.58 -2.36
C THR A 3 -4.37 -15.40 -1.92
N VAL A 4 -4.58 -16.66 -1.58
CA VAL A 4 -3.52 -17.60 -1.14
C VAL A 4 -2.65 -18.02 -2.31
N VAL A 5 -3.25 -18.12 -3.51
CA VAL A 5 -2.55 -18.50 -4.74
C VAL A 5 -2.85 -17.46 -5.80
N SER A 6 -1.82 -16.93 -6.43
CA SER A 6 -1.92 -15.98 -7.54
C SER A 6 -0.91 -16.32 -8.63
N SER A 7 -1.05 -15.71 -9.79
CA SER A 7 -0.14 -15.91 -10.92
C SER A 7 0.28 -14.55 -11.50
N ASN A 8 1.55 -14.43 -11.86
CA ASN A 8 2.09 -13.33 -12.64
C ASN A 8 3.26 -13.79 -13.50
N PHE A 9 3.76 -12.93 -14.38
CA PHE A 9 4.83 -13.26 -15.32
C PHE A 9 6.13 -13.69 -14.61
N ILE A 10 6.53 -13.06 -13.51
CA ILE A 10 7.77 -13.36 -12.79
C ILE A 10 7.65 -14.63 -11.97
N ASP A 11 6.62 -14.72 -11.13
CA ASP A 11 6.44 -15.81 -10.17
C ASP A 11 5.90 -17.09 -10.82
N LYS A 12 5.17 -16.97 -11.91
CA LYS A 12 4.33 -17.97 -12.56
C LYS A 12 3.20 -18.44 -11.64
N VAL A 13 3.54 -19.14 -10.56
CA VAL A 13 2.65 -19.45 -9.43
C VAL A 13 3.26 -18.85 -8.17
N ARG A 14 2.43 -18.21 -7.38
CA ARG A 14 2.80 -17.54 -6.15
C ARG A 14 1.91 -18.00 -5.00
N PHE A 15 2.53 -18.48 -3.96
CA PHE A 15 1.86 -18.80 -2.70
C PHE A 15 2.05 -17.64 -1.73
N ARG A 16 0.97 -17.21 -1.08
CA ARG A 16 0.99 -16.10 -0.12
C ARG A 16 0.29 -16.49 1.17
N ALA A 17 0.94 -16.20 2.29
CA ALA A 17 0.35 -16.23 3.62
C ALA A 17 0.39 -14.82 4.21
N SER A 18 -0.68 -14.38 4.85
CA SER A 18 -0.79 -13.06 5.47
C SER A 18 -1.41 -13.14 6.85
N ALA A 19 -0.97 -12.28 7.73
CA ALA A 19 -1.48 -12.17 9.09
C ALA A 19 -1.62 -10.71 9.50
N GLN A 20 -2.57 -10.46 10.39
CA GLN A 20 -2.80 -9.15 11.01
C GLN A 20 -3.23 -9.36 12.45
N THR A 21 -2.69 -8.56 13.36
CA THR A 21 -3.14 -8.52 14.75
C THR A 21 -4.39 -7.66 14.89
N THR A 22 -5.12 -7.86 15.97
CA THR A 22 -6.30 -7.07 16.33
C THR A 22 -6.08 -6.42 17.69
N ALA A 23 -6.98 -5.54 18.10
CA ALA A 23 -6.94 -4.89 19.42
C ALA A 23 -6.99 -5.88 20.61
N ASN A 24 -7.36 -7.14 20.37
CA ASN A 24 -7.29 -8.18 21.41
C ASN A 24 -5.85 -8.49 21.85
N LEU A 25 -4.85 -8.33 20.96
CA LEU A 25 -3.45 -8.48 21.31
C LEU A 25 -2.91 -7.22 22.00
N SER A 26 -3.20 -6.07 21.43
CA SER A 26 -2.86 -4.75 21.98
C SER A 26 -3.83 -3.71 21.43
N PRO A 27 -4.40 -2.83 22.29
CA PRO A 27 -5.31 -1.79 21.82
C PRO A 27 -4.59 -0.62 21.13
N HIS A 28 -3.26 -0.59 21.17
CA HIS A 28 -2.45 0.50 20.62
C HIS A 28 -1.47 0.04 19.54
N LEU A 29 -1.01 -1.22 19.58
CA LEU A 29 0.01 -1.73 18.66
C LEU A 29 -0.58 -2.78 17.71
N PHE A 30 -0.45 -2.53 16.42
CA PHE A 30 -0.95 -3.40 15.36
C PHE A 30 0.18 -3.82 14.44
N LEU A 31 0.23 -5.11 14.16
CA LEU A 31 1.18 -5.71 13.23
C LEU A 31 0.40 -6.29 12.07
N LYS A 32 0.86 -6.03 10.85
CA LYS A 32 0.29 -6.58 9.63
C LYS A 32 1.41 -6.99 8.69
N GLY A 33 1.23 -8.09 7.99
CA GLY A 33 2.22 -8.49 7.02
C GLY A 33 1.81 -9.69 6.19
N TYR A 34 2.63 -9.95 5.18
CA TYR A 34 2.57 -11.17 4.41
C TYR A 34 3.97 -11.65 4.02
N ALA A 35 4.05 -12.95 3.76
CA ALA A 35 5.14 -13.56 3.05
C ALA A 35 4.59 -14.31 1.83
N ALA A 36 5.28 -14.25 0.71
CA ALA A 36 4.92 -14.93 -0.50
C ALA A 36 6.16 -15.54 -1.17
N TYR A 37 5.97 -16.67 -1.82
CA TYR A 37 7.03 -17.37 -2.55
C TYR A 37 6.65 -17.57 -4.01
N GLY A 38 7.49 -17.09 -4.93
CA GLY A 38 7.35 -17.32 -6.37
C GLY A 38 8.01 -18.64 -6.77
N VAL A 39 7.28 -19.48 -7.48
CA VAL A 39 7.79 -20.81 -7.87
C VAL A 39 8.84 -20.70 -8.97
N ARG A 40 8.64 -19.79 -9.93
CA ARG A 40 9.54 -19.64 -11.09
C ARG A 40 10.84 -18.93 -10.72
N ASP A 41 10.75 -17.79 -10.04
CA ASP A 41 11.90 -16.97 -9.69
C ASP A 41 12.59 -17.40 -8.39
N LYS A 42 11.96 -18.32 -7.64
CA LYS A 42 12.46 -18.90 -6.37
C LYS A 42 12.81 -17.82 -5.33
N LYS A 43 12.07 -16.69 -5.34
CA LYS A 43 12.31 -15.57 -4.43
C LYS A 43 11.17 -15.39 -3.45
N TRP A 44 11.52 -15.01 -2.22
CA TRP A 44 10.58 -14.55 -1.22
C TRP A 44 10.21 -13.09 -1.47
N LYS A 45 8.94 -12.78 -1.34
CA LYS A 45 8.38 -11.44 -1.31
C LYS A 45 7.70 -11.26 0.04
N TYR A 46 7.73 -10.06 0.55
CA TYR A 46 7.16 -9.79 1.88
C TYR A 46 6.68 -8.35 2.00
N GLU A 47 5.81 -8.15 2.96
CA GLU A 47 5.42 -6.86 3.50
C GLU A 47 5.30 -7.01 5.01
N GLY A 48 5.79 -6.01 5.74
CA GLY A 48 5.61 -5.87 7.16
C GLY A 48 5.24 -4.43 7.49
N GLU A 49 4.21 -4.25 8.29
CA GLU A 49 3.74 -2.95 8.79
C GLU A 49 3.58 -3.04 10.30
N VAL A 50 4.09 -2.04 11.00
CA VAL A 50 3.87 -1.79 12.41
C VAL A 50 3.15 -0.47 12.52
N GLU A 51 1.95 -0.48 13.10
CA GLU A 51 1.15 0.72 13.34
C GLU A 51 0.91 0.90 14.83
N TYR A 52 1.23 2.09 15.34
CA TYR A 52 0.93 2.52 16.70
C TYR A 52 -0.20 3.54 16.68
N SER A 53 -1.28 3.21 17.38
CA SER A 53 -2.42 4.11 17.58
C SER A 53 -2.29 4.85 18.90
N PHE A 54 -2.31 6.18 18.86
CA PHE A 54 -2.32 7.02 20.07
C PHE A 54 -3.66 6.95 20.81
N LEU A 55 -4.71 6.48 20.12
CA LEU A 55 -6.03 6.26 20.70
C LEU A 55 -6.26 4.76 20.91
N LYS A 56 -6.86 4.43 22.05
CA LYS A 56 -7.26 3.05 22.36
C LYS A 56 -8.30 2.57 21.37
N LYS A 57 -8.06 1.42 20.73
CA LYS A 57 -8.94 0.79 19.75
C LYS A 57 -9.63 -0.44 20.35
N GLN A 58 -10.82 -0.74 19.84
CA GLN A 58 -11.60 -1.93 20.23
C GLN A 58 -11.40 -3.10 19.27
N TYR A 59 -11.17 -2.85 17.99
CA TYR A 59 -11.08 -3.88 16.95
C TYR A 59 -9.85 -3.71 16.07
N SER A 60 -9.70 -2.55 15.41
CA SER A 60 -8.68 -2.33 14.38
C SER A 60 -8.08 -0.92 14.44
N PRO A 61 -6.89 -0.69 13.86
CA PRO A 61 -6.29 0.65 13.81
C PRO A 61 -7.10 1.64 12.98
N GLU A 62 -7.99 1.16 12.09
CA GLU A 62 -8.79 2.00 11.20
C GLU A 62 -10.06 2.59 11.84
N GLU A 63 -10.33 2.27 13.12
CA GLU A 63 -11.46 2.85 13.85
C GLU A 63 -11.38 4.37 13.92
N PHE A 64 -12.53 5.00 13.68
CA PHE A 64 -12.70 6.45 13.80
C PHE A 64 -12.84 6.90 15.29
N PRO A 65 -12.26 8.03 15.66
CA PRO A 65 -11.28 8.83 14.93
C PRO A 65 -9.91 8.14 14.91
N ARG A 66 -9.13 8.36 13.85
CA ARG A 66 -7.79 7.78 13.71
C ARG A 66 -6.74 8.78 14.16
N ASN A 67 -5.79 8.33 14.97
CA ASN A 67 -4.56 9.05 15.30
C ASN A 67 -3.47 8.00 15.45
N SER A 68 -2.67 7.81 14.41
CA SER A 68 -1.71 6.71 14.37
C SER A 68 -0.49 7.03 13.51
N ILE A 69 0.61 6.36 13.83
CA ILE A 69 1.82 6.33 13.01
C ILE A 69 2.09 4.89 12.59
N ALA A 70 2.41 4.69 11.33
CA ALA A 70 2.74 3.38 10.77
C ALA A 70 4.09 3.44 10.05
N ILE A 71 4.88 2.39 10.23
CA ILE A 71 6.13 2.15 9.52
C ILE A 71 5.99 0.83 8.78
N SER A 72 6.30 0.81 7.50
CA SER A 72 6.21 -0.40 6.70
C SER A 72 7.41 -0.59 5.78
N THR A 73 7.71 -1.85 5.51
CA THR A 73 8.66 -2.27 4.49
C THR A 73 8.00 -3.29 3.58
N ARG A 74 8.31 -3.22 2.29
CA ARG A 74 7.77 -4.14 1.31
C ARG A 74 8.80 -4.46 0.24
N TYR A 75 8.93 -5.74 -0.08
CA TYR A 75 9.67 -6.25 -1.23
C TYR A 75 8.75 -7.14 -2.06
N ASP A 76 8.47 -6.74 -3.28
CA ASP A 76 7.52 -7.44 -4.15
C ASP A 76 7.83 -7.16 -5.62
N VAL A 77 6.96 -7.63 -6.50
CA VAL A 77 6.96 -7.35 -7.94
C VAL A 77 5.76 -6.50 -8.31
N MET A 78 5.94 -5.61 -9.27
CA MET A 78 4.89 -4.73 -9.78
C MET A 78 5.01 -4.55 -11.28
N ALA A 79 3.87 -4.39 -11.96
CA ALA A 79 3.86 -3.88 -13.32
C ALA A 79 3.91 -2.35 -13.30
N PRO A 80 4.47 -1.67 -14.32
CA PRO A 80 4.49 -0.21 -14.39
C PRO A 80 3.10 0.42 -14.29
N SER A 81 2.08 -0.24 -14.84
CA SER A 81 0.68 0.18 -14.73
C SER A 81 0.14 0.18 -13.30
N ASP A 82 0.65 -0.69 -12.43
CA ASP A 82 0.17 -0.80 -11.05
C ASP A 82 0.66 0.35 -10.17
N ALA A 83 1.74 1.03 -10.59
CA ALA A 83 2.26 2.22 -9.91
C ALA A 83 1.35 3.45 -10.09
N MET A 84 0.56 3.48 -11.17
CA MET A 84 -0.29 4.62 -11.53
C MET A 84 -1.74 4.48 -11.06
N LEU A 85 -2.16 3.28 -10.66
CA LEU A 85 -3.53 3.05 -10.23
C LEU A 85 -3.59 3.00 -8.70
N PRO A 86 -4.34 3.88 -8.04
CA PRO A 86 -4.63 3.81 -6.60
C PRO A 86 -5.68 2.71 -6.34
N THR A 87 -5.51 1.55 -6.96
CA THR A 87 -6.46 0.44 -6.83
C THR A 87 -6.00 -0.51 -5.75
N ASP A 88 -6.91 -0.80 -4.83
CA ASP A 88 -6.81 -1.97 -3.97
C ASP A 88 -6.61 -3.21 -4.86
N LYS A 89 -5.53 -3.96 -4.61
CA LYS A 89 -5.17 -5.17 -5.37
C LYS A 89 -6.22 -6.29 -5.29
N ASP A 90 -7.27 -6.10 -4.53
CA ASP A 90 -8.37 -7.05 -4.33
C ASP A 90 -9.49 -6.92 -5.37
N ASN A 91 -9.29 -6.11 -6.41
CA ASN A 91 -10.29 -5.99 -7.48
C ASN A 91 -10.20 -7.22 -8.40
N VAL A 92 -11.26 -8.05 -8.40
CA VAL A 92 -11.39 -9.27 -9.22
C VAL A 92 -11.14 -8.99 -10.71
N PHE A 93 -11.50 -7.80 -11.20
CA PHE A 93 -11.29 -7.40 -12.59
C PHE A 93 -9.83 -7.18 -12.98
N THR A 94 -8.93 -6.89 -12.03
CA THR A 94 -7.49 -6.81 -12.31
C THR A 94 -6.85 -8.18 -12.48
N SER A 95 -7.49 -9.24 -11.99
CA SER A 95 -7.05 -10.63 -12.14
C SER A 95 -7.41 -11.23 -13.52
N LEU A 96 -8.35 -10.60 -14.24
CA LEU A 96 -8.80 -11.02 -15.57
C LEU A 96 -8.03 -10.35 -16.72
N LYS A 97 -6.84 -9.83 -16.47
CA LYS A 97 -5.97 -9.30 -17.53
C LYS A 97 -5.58 -10.42 -18.49
N THR A 98 -6.13 -10.37 -19.70
CA THR A 98 -5.86 -11.33 -20.78
C THR A 98 -4.52 -11.09 -21.50
N GLN A 99 -3.87 -9.95 -21.26
CA GLN A 99 -2.54 -9.67 -21.80
C GLN A 99 -1.44 -10.19 -20.88
N THR A 100 -0.50 -10.93 -21.43
CA THR A 100 0.75 -11.30 -20.76
C THR A 100 1.58 -10.04 -20.52
N ILE A 101 1.60 -9.58 -19.27
CA ILE A 101 2.46 -8.47 -18.85
C ILE A 101 3.85 -9.04 -18.60
N ASP A 102 4.76 -8.88 -19.55
CA ASP A 102 6.17 -9.30 -19.48
C ASP A 102 7.09 -8.21 -18.90
N GLN A 103 6.57 -6.97 -18.82
CA GLN A 103 7.27 -5.82 -18.27
C GLN A 103 6.92 -5.64 -16.79
N MET A 104 7.80 -6.09 -15.93
CA MET A 104 7.63 -5.98 -14.48
C MET A 104 8.94 -5.53 -13.83
N SER A 105 8.88 -5.03 -12.60
CA SER A 105 10.03 -4.73 -11.78
C SER A 105 9.91 -5.35 -10.41
N TYR A 106 11.04 -5.75 -9.83
CA TYR A 106 11.14 -5.91 -8.39
C TYR A 106 11.20 -4.52 -7.76
N PHE A 107 10.54 -4.34 -6.62
CA PHE A 107 10.65 -3.11 -5.87
C PHE A 107 10.85 -3.38 -4.38
N ARG A 108 11.62 -2.50 -3.76
CA ARG A 108 11.75 -2.39 -2.32
C ARG A 108 11.24 -1.03 -1.89
N GLN A 109 10.33 -1.01 -0.95
CA GLN A 109 9.70 0.21 -0.45
C GLN A 109 9.81 0.28 1.05
N TYR A 110 10.15 1.47 1.54
CA TYR A 110 10.04 1.87 2.94
C TYR A 110 9.05 3.00 3.02
N ASN A 111 8.20 2.97 4.03
CA ASN A 111 7.14 3.95 4.15
C ASN A 111 6.90 4.29 5.62
N ILE A 112 6.76 5.58 5.91
CA ILE A 112 6.33 6.12 7.20
C ILE A 112 5.06 6.91 6.92
N ARG A 113 4.00 6.64 7.66
CA ARG A 113 2.69 7.27 7.47
C ARG A 113 2.13 7.71 8.83
N TYR A 114 1.76 8.97 8.94
CA TYR A 114 1.01 9.52 10.05
C TYR A 114 -0.39 9.88 9.60
N VAL A 115 -1.40 9.50 10.37
CA VAL A 115 -2.81 9.78 10.09
C VAL A 115 -3.43 10.43 11.32
N TYR A 116 -4.11 11.53 11.11
CA TYR A 116 -4.91 12.21 12.13
C TYR A 116 -6.30 12.53 11.59
N GLU A 117 -7.34 12.06 12.26
CA GLU A 117 -8.75 12.35 11.95
C GLU A 117 -9.37 13.14 13.10
N PHE A 118 -10.03 14.23 12.74
CA PHE A 118 -10.82 15.07 13.64
C PHE A 118 -12.25 14.55 13.71
N ASP A 119 -12.97 14.87 14.79
CA ASP A 119 -14.37 14.46 14.99
C ASP A 119 -15.33 15.02 13.94
N ASN A 120 -14.97 16.11 13.25
CA ASN A 120 -15.74 16.71 12.16
C ASN A 120 -15.51 16.02 10.80
N HIS A 121 -14.89 14.85 10.77
CA HIS A 121 -14.53 14.08 9.57
C HIS A 121 -13.51 14.77 8.64
N PHE A 122 -12.75 15.73 9.18
CA PHE A 122 -11.54 16.22 8.52
C PHE A 122 -10.38 15.30 8.88
N GLY A 123 -9.57 14.93 7.91
CA GLY A 123 -8.43 14.05 8.10
C GLY A 123 -7.17 14.61 7.45
N ILE A 124 -6.04 14.40 8.09
CA ILE A 124 -4.70 14.73 7.60
C ILE A 124 -3.90 13.43 7.53
N THR A 125 -3.28 13.19 6.40
CA THR A 125 -2.31 12.10 6.22
C THR A 125 -1.00 12.66 5.72
N ALA A 126 0.08 12.43 6.45
CA ALA A 126 1.45 12.73 6.03
C ALA A 126 2.19 11.42 5.79
N GLN A 127 2.90 11.31 4.68
CA GLN A 127 3.59 10.10 4.27
C GLN A 127 4.97 10.42 3.71
N LEU A 128 5.96 9.65 4.12
CA LEU A 128 7.29 9.61 3.53
C LEU A 128 7.47 8.24 2.90
N ARG A 129 7.84 8.20 1.63
CA ARG A 129 8.04 6.96 0.88
C ARG A 129 9.41 6.98 0.19
N HIS A 130 10.13 5.90 0.35
CA HIS A 130 11.35 5.61 -0.40
C HIS A 130 11.15 4.29 -1.15
N ILE A 131 11.35 4.30 -2.47
CA ILE A 131 11.17 3.13 -3.32
C ILE A 131 12.36 2.98 -4.26
N THR A 132 12.88 1.76 -4.33
CA THR A 132 13.89 1.34 -5.32
C THR A 132 13.29 0.27 -6.20
N GLN A 133 13.38 0.45 -7.53
CA GLN A 133 12.79 -0.43 -8.53
C GLN A 133 13.88 -0.98 -9.45
N ASN A 134 13.91 -2.30 -9.63
CA ASN A 134 14.83 -3.00 -10.51
C ASN A 134 14.02 -3.63 -11.64
N PRO A 135 14.19 -3.21 -12.90
CA PRO A 135 13.43 -3.74 -14.04
C PRO A 135 13.79 -5.19 -14.32
N THR A 136 12.85 -5.94 -14.87
CA THR A 136 13.05 -7.34 -15.28
C THR A 136 12.43 -7.62 -16.64
N GLY A 137 12.83 -8.73 -17.25
CA GLY A 137 12.32 -9.12 -18.56
C GLY A 137 12.79 -8.14 -19.64
N THR A 138 11.85 -7.62 -20.40
CA THR A 138 12.07 -6.64 -21.47
C THR A 138 12.00 -5.19 -21.00
N LEU A 139 11.67 -4.96 -19.72
CA LEU A 139 11.61 -3.62 -19.14
C LEU A 139 13.02 -3.08 -18.87
N PHE A 140 13.25 -1.85 -19.25
CA PHE A 140 14.47 -1.10 -18.91
C PHE A 140 14.13 0.36 -18.63
N TYR A 141 14.91 0.99 -17.76
CA TYR A 141 14.80 2.41 -17.47
C TYR A 141 15.85 3.19 -18.25
N ARG A 142 15.42 4.33 -18.81
CA ARG A 142 16.29 5.23 -19.58
C ARG A 142 16.18 6.63 -19.03
N THR A 143 17.32 7.25 -18.78
CA THR A 143 17.40 8.68 -18.40
C THR A 143 16.99 9.57 -19.59
N VAL A 144 16.69 10.84 -19.32
CA VAL A 144 16.44 11.86 -20.34
C VAL A 144 17.61 11.98 -21.33
N GLY A 145 18.84 11.76 -20.87
CA GLY A 145 20.05 11.72 -21.68
C GLY A 145 20.27 10.43 -22.48
N GLY A 146 19.30 9.47 -22.43
CA GLY A 146 19.34 8.23 -23.21
C GLY A 146 20.12 7.09 -22.58
N GLN A 147 20.73 7.27 -21.42
CA GLN A 147 21.48 6.23 -20.73
C GLN A 147 20.53 5.23 -20.04
N ILE A 148 20.83 3.93 -20.16
CA ILE A 148 20.10 2.88 -19.47
C ILE A 148 20.63 2.79 -18.04
N VAL A 149 19.71 2.81 -17.07
CA VAL A 149 20.00 2.67 -15.64
C VAL A 149 19.47 1.34 -15.12
N PRO A 150 20.24 0.63 -14.26
CA PRO A 150 19.85 -0.68 -13.75
C PRO A 150 18.74 -0.62 -12.70
N GLU A 151 18.57 0.53 -12.06
CA GLU A 151 17.56 0.75 -11.03
C GLU A 151 17.06 2.19 -11.05
N LEU A 152 15.83 2.36 -10.55
CA LEU A 152 15.20 3.65 -10.34
C LEU A 152 14.90 3.80 -8.85
N THR A 153 15.51 4.81 -8.22
CA THR A 153 15.23 5.16 -6.82
C THR A 153 14.46 6.46 -6.76
N GLN A 154 13.46 6.51 -5.89
CA GLN A 154 12.61 7.68 -5.70
C GLN A 154 12.27 7.83 -4.23
N SER A 155 12.45 9.03 -3.71
CA SER A 155 12.02 9.44 -2.37
C SER A 155 11.02 10.57 -2.48
N GLU A 156 9.93 10.48 -1.74
CA GLU A 156 8.85 11.46 -1.81
C GLU A 156 8.18 11.69 -0.45
N ALA A 157 7.66 12.90 -0.28
CA ALA A 157 6.74 13.25 0.80
C ALA A 157 5.38 13.60 0.22
N THR A 158 4.33 13.03 0.80
CA THR A 158 2.94 13.28 0.42
C THR A 158 2.18 13.83 1.62
N LEU A 159 1.45 14.92 1.40
CA LEU A 159 0.45 15.45 2.33
C LEU A 159 -0.92 15.33 1.70
N SER A 160 -1.85 14.68 2.38
CA SER A 160 -3.23 14.51 1.95
C SER A 160 -4.18 15.06 2.99
N LEU A 161 -5.09 15.90 2.56
CA LEU A 161 -6.20 16.45 3.35
C LEU A 161 -7.50 15.87 2.82
N ARG A 162 -8.31 15.29 3.70
CA ARG A 162 -9.60 14.70 3.34
C ARG A 162 -10.69 15.29 4.23
N TYR A 163 -11.79 15.73 3.63
CA TYR A 163 -12.96 16.19 4.33
C TYR A 163 -14.22 15.50 3.79
N ALA A 164 -14.94 14.80 4.66
CA ALA A 164 -16.11 14.01 4.29
C ALA A 164 -17.27 14.28 5.26
N PRO A 165 -17.89 15.47 5.20
CA PRO A 165 -18.99 15.86 6.11
C PRO A 165 -20.16 14.92 5.94
N GLY A 166 -20.64 14.36 7.06
CA GLY A 166 -21.77 13.44 7.06
C GLY A 166 -21.44 11.98 6.74
N GLU A 167 -20.17 11.61 6.58
CA GLU A 167 -19.76 10.22 6.46
C GLU A 167 -20.16 9.42 7.71
N LYS A 168 -20.87 8.32 7.49
CA LYS A 168 -21.18 7.34 8.54
C LYS A 168 -20.41 6.07 8.25
N VAL A 169 -19.72 5.55 9.24
CA VAL A 169 -18.87 4.36 9.08
C VAL A 169 -19.26 3.27 10.06
N VAL A 170 -19.16 2.03 9.61
CA VAL A 170 -19.20 0.85 10.45
C VAL A 170 -17.81 0.23 10.47
N VAL A 171 -17.36 -0.09 11.66
CA VAL A 171 -16.08 -0.74 11.89
C VAL A 171 -16.32 -2.21 12.16
N THR A 172 -15.71 -3.05 11.34
CA THR A 172 -15.63 -4.50 11.57
C THR A 172 -14.29 -4.85 12.24
N LYS A 173 -14.10 -6.09 12.63
CA LYS A 173 -12.84 -6.55 13.23
C LYS A 173 -11.61 -6.33 12.34
N GLN A 174 -11.80 -6.11 11.05
CA GLN A 174 -10.71 -6.01 10.08
C GLN A 174 -10.68 -4.72 9.27
N ARG A 175 -11.84 -4.09 9.04
CA ARG A 175 -11.95 -2.94 8.13
C ARG A 175 -13.04 -1.97 8.57
N ARG A 176 -12.87 -0.73 8.16
CA ARG A 176 -13.87 0.32 8.22
C ARG A 176 -14.59 0.42 6.87
N HIS A 177 -15.91 0.50 6.89
CA HIS A 177 -16.74 0.63 5.71
C HIS A 177 -17.69 1.82 5.84
N PRO A 178 -17.80 2.69 4.81
CA PRO A 178 -18.84 3.69 4.78
C PRO A 178 -20.21 2.99 4.60
N VAL A 179 -21.23 3.46 5.32
CA VAL A 179 -22.60 2.91 5.26
C VAL A 179 -23.59 3.83 4.55
N ASN A 180 -23.20 5.07 4.28
CA ASN A 180 -23.97 6.00 3.48
C ASN A 180 -23.12 6.52 2.33
N HIS A 181 -23.78 6.93 1.24
CA HIS A 181 -23.11 7.44 0.04
C HIS A 181 -23.60 8.84 -0.38
N ASN A 182 -24.46 9.47 0.43
CA ASN A 182 -25.09 10.77 0.13
C ASN A 182 -24.31 11.94 0.76
N TYR A 183 -22.99 11.96 0.61
CA TYR A 183 -22.16 13.04 1.10
C TYR A 183 -20.99 13.30 0.14
N PRO A 184 -20.55 14.55 0.03
CA PRO A 184 -19.35 14.86 -0.77
C PRO A 184 -18.09 14.44 -0.02
N ILE A 185 -17.07 14.02 -0.77
CA ILE A 185 -15.73 13.80 -0.28
C ILE A 185 -14.80 14.78 -1.00
N TYR A 186 -14.16 15.64 -0.24
CA TYR A 186 -13.13 16.55 -0.75
C TYR A 186 -11.77 16.00 -0.38
N THR A 187 -10.90 15.88 -1.37
CA THR A 187 -9.51 15.43 -1.14
C THR A 187 -8.57 16.37 -1.85
N LEU A 188 -7.58 16.88 -1.10
CA LEU A 188 -6.44 17.61 -1.63
C LEU A 188 -5.19 16.83 -1.29
N MET A 189 -4.40 16.50 -2.32
CA MET A 189 -3.15 15.76 -2.15
C MET A 189 -2.02 16.49 -2.86
N HIS A 190 -0.91 16.63 -2.15
CA HIS A 190 0.33 17.20 -2.67
C HIS A 190 1.47 16.24 -2.43
N THR A 191 2.23 15.91 -3.47
CA THR A 191 3.42 15.06 -3.40
C THR A 191 4.62 15.80 -3.93
N THR A 192 5.71 15.79 -3.16
CA THR A 192 7.00 16.36 -3.54
C THR A 192 8.02 15.23 -3.58
N GLY A 193 8.70 15.08 -4.73
CA GLY A 193 9.84 14.19 -4.89
C GLY A 193 11.13 14.87 -4.42
N PHE A 194 12.03 14.10 -3.82
CA PHE A 194 13.37 14.55 -3.45
C PHE A 194 14.34 14.08 -4.51
N LYS A 195 15.25 14.98 -4.89
CA LYS A 195 16.33 14.67 -5.80
C LYS A 195 17.52 14.15 -5.00
N ASP A 196 18.13 13.07 -5.46
CA ASP A 196 19.38 12.53 -4.91
C ASP A 196 19.31 12.00 -3.45
N VAL A 197 18.17 11.41 -3.03
CA VAL A 197 18.03 10.75 -1.72
C VAL A 197 17.70 9.27 -1.89
#